data_c658277a4da4367c9d29340c20961dc2
#
_entry.id   c658277a4da4367c9d29340c20961dc2
#
_cell.length_a   1.000
_cell.length_b   1.000
_cell.length_c   1.000
_cell.angle_alpha   90.00
_cell.angle_beta   90.00
_cell.angle_gamma   90.00
#
_symmetry.space_group_name_H-M   'P 1'
#
loop_
_entity.id
_entity.type
_entity.pdbx_description
1 polymer ?
#
loop_
_entity_poly.entity_id
_entity_poly.type
_entity_poly.pdbx_seq_one_letter_code
_entity_poly.pdbx_strand_id
1 'polypeptide(L)'
;MRRLLAGAAAAVVLLLLAQPASSQGLDYPDSMAATGDSITRAFNAGAIPWTEAPWNSWSTGESGYVWSHYRRILAANPRILLRNFNDARSGAKMGDLQRQVTLVNLQRVEYVTVLIGANDACASSEAAMTPVADFRAQFEAALRTLAAGSPGALVYVVSIPDVYRLWMILHENPDARWKWRLTGFCKSMLANPASTAPADEARRQRVRERIVAYNDVLGDVCAEYELCRFDGNAVFEYPFQPTHVSARDYFHPSREGQRVLAQVTWSAGPLAG
;
A
#
# COMPACT_ATOMS: atom_id res chain seq x y z
N MET A 1 24.38 -86.44 28.71
CA MET A 1 23.36 -85.39 29.06
C MET A 1 23.88 -84.03 28.70
N ARG A 2 23.50 -83.49 27.55
CA ARG A 2 23.82 -82.14 27.14
C ARG A 2 22.48 -81.39 27.01
N ARG A 3 22.28 -80.38 27.86
CA ARG A 3 21.13 -79.44 27.81
C ARG A 3 21.40 -78.31 26.81
N LEU A 4 20.59 -78.24 25.78
CA LEU A 4 20.54 -77.13 24.85
C LEU A 4 19.71 -76.01 25.46
N LEU A 5 20.33 -74.86 25.66
CA LEU A 5 19.64 -73.60 26.02
C LEU A 5 19.27 -72.87 24.72
N ALA A 6 17.97 -72.74 24.47
CA ALA A 6 17.45 -71.90 23.38
C ALA A 6 17.33 -70.49 23.85
N GLY A 7 18.11 -69.60 23.24
CA GLY A 7 17.98 -68.12 23.48
C GLY A 7 16.93 -67.50 22.57
N ALA A 8 15.90 -66.96 23.13
CA ALA A 8 14.92 -66.17 22.39
C ALA A 8 15.41 -64.75 22.19
N ALA A 9 15.68 -64.36 20.95
CA ALA A 9 15.98 -62.94 20.59
C ALA A 9 14.67 -62.16 20.41
N ALA A 10 14.42 -61.19 21.28
CA ALA A 10 13.31 -60.27 21.15
C ALA A 10 13.71 -59.14 20.18
N ALA A 11 13.07 -59.08 19.01
CA ALA A 11 13.22 -57.99 18.07
C ALA A 11 12.35 -56.78 18.52
N VAL A 12 12.99 -55.69 18.94
CA VAL A 12 12.31 -54.43 19.25
C VAL A 12 12.08 -53.69 17.92
N VAL A 13 10.83 -53.65 17.46
CA VAL A 13 10.42 -52.83 16.31
C VAL A 13 10.18 -51.39 16.79
N LEU A 14 11.13 -50.51 16.50
CA LEU A 14 10.92 -49.06 16.68
C LEU A 14 9.95 -48.59 15.59
N LEU A 15 8.71 -48.33 15.94
CA LEU A 15 7.78 -47.55 15.14
C LEU A 15 8.19 -46.06 15.20
N LEU A 16 8.86 -45.60 14.15
CA LEU A 16 9.04 -44.20 13.90
C LEU A 16 7.68 -43.60 13.51
N LEU A 17 6.99 -42.99 14.47
CA LEU A 17 5.83 -42.13 14.21
C LEU A 17 6.32 -40.94 13.42
N ALA A 18 6.11 -40.95 12.11
CA ALA A 18 6.24 -39.75 11.28
C ALA A 18 5.27 -38.69 11.83
N GLN A 19 5.79 -37.67 12.47
CA GLN A 19 4.99 -36.50 12.82
C GLN A 19 4.50 -35.87 11.51
N PRO A 20 3.19 -35.56 11.37
CA PRO A 20 2.73 -34.81 10.22
C PRO A 20 3.49 -33.48 10.21
N ALA A 21 4.13 -33.14 9.08
CA ALA A 21 4.67 -31.81 8.87
C ALA A 21 3.51 -30.84 9.09
N SER A 22 3.58 -30.06 10.17
CA SER A 22 2.68 -28.94 10.36
C SER A 22 2.85 -28.05 9.13
N SER A 23 1.80 -27.90 8.33
CA SER A 23 1.72 -26.83 7.36
C SER A 23 1.90 -25.55 8.18
N GLN A 24 3.06 -24.89 8.05
CA GLN A 24 3.23 -23.55 8.58
C GLN A 24 2.29 -22.67 7.74
N GLY A 25 1.03 -22.59 8.18
CA GLY A 25 0.10 -21.59 7.71
C GLY A 25 0.75 -20.22 7.93
N LEU A 26 0.60 -19.32 6.97
CA LEU A 26 1.04 -17.92 7.14
C LEU A 26 0.53 -17.42 8.49
N ASP A 27 1.45 -17.03 9.37
CA ASP A 27 1.10 -16.41 10.64
C ASP A 27 0.59 -14.99 10.31
N TYR A 28 -0.73 -14.84 10.28
CA TYR A 28 -1.35 -13.53 10.05
C TYR A 28 -1.19 -12.64 11.29
N PRO A 29 -0.87 -11.34 11.10
CA PRO A 29 -0.60 -10.41 12.20
C PRO A 29 -1.81 -10.19 13.10
N ASP A 30 -1.55 -9.94 14.38
CA ASP A 30 -2.55 -9.63 15.41
C ASP A 30 -2.93 -8.13 15.41
N SER A 31 -2.20 -7.29 14.68
CA SER A 31 -2.41 -5.85 14.61
C SER A 31 -1.82 -5.26 13.35
N MET A 32 -2.41 -4.17 12.86
CA MET A 32 -1.90 -3.46 11.70
C MET A 32 -2.09 -1.95 11.79
N ALA A 33 -1.24 -1.22 11.08
CA ALA A 33 -1.41 0.20 10.82
C ALA A 33 -1.25 0.51 9.34
N ALA A 34 -1.90 1.57 8.87
CA ALA A 34 -1.70 2.12 7.55
C ALA A 34 -1.14 3.54 7.65
N THR A 35 -0.12 3.83 6.88
CA THR A 35 0.42 5.16 6.66
C THR A 35 0.21 5.59 5.22
N GLY A 36 0.28 6.89 4.95
CA GLY A 36 0.07 7.40 3.61
C GLY A 36 -0.67 8.72 3.57
N ASP A 37 -1.43 8.89 2.52
CA ASP A 37 -2.15 10.13 2.22
C ASP A 37 -3.68 9.93 2.11
N SER A 38 -4.34 10.79 1.31
CA SER A 38 -5.79 10.74 1.07
C SER A 38 -6.26 9.44 0.40
N ILE A 39 -5.40 8.73 -0.33
CA ILE A 39 -5.74 7.43 -0.93
C ILE A 39 -6.00 6.43 0.21
N THR A 40 -5.11 6.36 1.18
CA THR A 40 -5.23 5.47 2.35
C THR A 40 -6.34 5.91 3.31
N ARG A 41 -6.65 7.22 3.38
CA ARG A 41 -7.82 7.76 4.10
C ARG A 41 -9.14 7.56 3.36
N ALA A 42 -9.11 7.00 2.15
CA ALA A 42 -10.28 6.80 1.29
C ALA A 42 -11.10 8.09 1.10
N PHE A 43 -10.40 9.22 0.82
CA PHE A 43 -11.04 10.50 0.60
C PHE A 43 -12.00 10.42 -0.61
N ASN A 44 -13.20 10.95 -0.48
CA ASN A 44 -14.27 10.88 -1.48
C ASN A 44 -14.75 9.47 -1.88
N ALA A 45 -14.37 8.42 -1.13
CA ALA A 45 -14.85 7.05 -1.34
C ALA A 45 -16.09 6.70 -0.48
N GLY A 46 -16.58 7.63 0.34
CA GLY A 46 -17.75 7.47 1.19
C GLY A 46 -19.04 8.09 0.61
N ALA A 47 -20.11 8.09 1.41
CA ALA A 47 -21.39 8.70 1.04
C ALA A 47 -21.33 10.23 1.04
N ILE A 48 -20.60 10.83 1.97
CA ILE A 48 -20.50 12.28 2.14
C ILE A 48 -19.41 12.84 1.23
N PRO A 49 -19.72 13.82 0.36
CA PRO A 49 -18.72 14.46 -0.49
C PRO A 49 -17.66 15.22 0.31
N TRP A 50 -16.44 15.25 -0.23
CA TRP A 50 -15.31 16.04 0.30
C TRP A 50 -14.89 15.63 1.72
N THR A 51 -15.16 14.38 2.10
CA THR A 51 -14.76 13.80 3.38
C THR A 51 -13.92 12.55 3.20
N GLU A 52 -13.13 12.25 4.23
CA GLU A 52 -12.46 10.97 4.37
C GLU A 52 -13.48 9.89 4.76
N ALA A 53 -13.21 8.67 4.33
CA ALA A 53 -14.04 7.49 4.62
C ALA A 53 -13.16 6.29 5.03
N PRO A 54 -12.39 6.39 6.14
CA PRO A 54 -11.37 5.38 6.49
C PRO A 54 -11.94 3.96 6.61
N TRP A 55 -13.23 3.81 6.88
CA TRP A 55 -13.91 2.50 6.84
C TRP A 55 -13.93 1.85 5.44
N ASN A 56 -13.70 2.63 4.38
CA ASN A 56 -13.53 2.16 3.01
C ASN A 56 -12.04 2.11 2.56
N SER A 57 -11.10 2.29 3.48
CA SER A 57 -9.66 2.19 3.17
C SER A 57 -9.32 0.82 2.58
N TRP A 58 -8.51 0.79 1.55
CA TRP A 58 -7.97 -0.43 0.94
C TRP A 58 -7.17 -1.28 1.92
N SER A 59 -6.52 -0.64 2.90
CA SER A 59 -5.65 -1.29 3.89
C SER A 59 -6.42 -1.64 5.17
N THR A 60 -6.84 -0.65 5.94
CA THR A 60 -7.39 -0.82 7.30
C THR A 60 -8.92 -0.74 7.37
N GLY A 61 -9.61 -0.60 6.24
CA GLY A 61 -11.05 -0.39 6.21
C GLY A 61 -11.85 -1.60 6.67
N GLU A 62 -12.99 -1.35 7.31
CA GLU A 62 -13.91 -2.37 7.84
C GLU A 62 -15.01 -2.77 6.84
N SER A 63 -15.09 -2.06 5.71
CA SER A 63 -16.11 -2.30 4.69
C SER A 63 -16.01 -3.71 4.09
N GLY A 64 -17.08 -4.49 4.21
CA GLY A 64 -17.17 -5.81 3.56
C GLY A 64 -17.14 -5.73 2.04
N TYR A 65 -17.52 -4.60 1.44
CA TYR A 65 -17.44 -4.38 0.00
C TYR A 65 -15.99 -4.18 -0.48
N VAL A 66 -15.19 -3.41 0.25
CA VAL A 66 -13.79 -3.15 -0.11
C VAL A 66 -12.92 -4.37 0.08
N TRP A 67 -13.22 -5.18 1.10
CA TRP A 67 -12.47 -6.39 1.43
C TRP A 67 -10.96 -6.09 1.56
N SER A 68 -10.66 -5.13 2.47
CA SER A 68 -9.32 -4.58 2.74
C SER A 68 -8.33 -5.63 3.25
N HIS A 69 -7.06 -5.27 3.41
CA HIS A 69 -6.08 -6.11 4.11
C HIS A 69 -6.57 -6.49 5.50
N TYR A 70 -7.07 -5.52 6.28
CA TYR A 70 -7.66 -5.79 7.59
C TYR A 70 -8.78 -6.84 7.53
N ARG A 71 -9.72 -6.71 6.58
CA ARG A 71 -10.84 -7.66 6.46
C ARG A 71 -10.38 -9.07 6.09
N ARG A 72 -9.36 -9.19 5.25
CA ARG A 72 -8.76 -10.47 4.87
C ARG A 72 -8.04 -11.11 6.04
N ILE A 73 -7.22 -10.33 6.78
CA ILE A 73 -6.53 -10.79 7.98
C ILE A 73 -7.54 -11.20 9.05
N LEU A 74 -8.57 -10.38 9.32
CA LEU A 74 -9.60 -10.67 10.33
C LEU A 74 -10.35 -11.99 10.04
N ALA A 75 -10.56 -12.31 8.76
CA ALA A 75 -11.20 -13.57 8.37
C ALA A 75 -10.33 -14.80 8.68
N ALA A 76 -8.99 -14.65 8.67
CA ALA A 76 -8.03 -15.71 8.94
C ALA A 76 -7.53 -15.69 10.40
N ASN A 77 -7.40 -14.52 11.00
CA ASN A 77 -6.91 -14.31 12.38
C ASN A 77 -7.80 -13.32 13.14
N PRO A 78 -8.78 -13.80 13.92
CA PRO A 78 -9.68 -12.93 14.69
C PRO A 78 -8.99 -12.08 15.78
N ARG A 79 -7.74 -12.37 16.15
CA ARG A 79 -6.99 -11.59 17.17
C ARG A 79 -6.72 -10.15 16.73
N ILE A 80 -6.78 -9.86 15.41
CA ILE A 80 -6.62 -8.50 14.88
C ILE A 80 -7.85 -7.60 15.12
N LEU A 81 -8.95 -8.13 15.63
CA LEU A 81 -10.18 -7.37 15.84
C LEU A 81 -9.95 -6.06 16.60
N LEU A 82 -10.37 -4.92 16.02
CA LEU A 82 -10.19 -3.55 16.53
C LEU A 82 -8.73 -3.10 16.69
N ARG A 83 -7.78 -3.75 16.01
CA ARG A 83 -6.36 -3.39 16.04
C ARG A 83 -5.86 -2.99 14.63
N ASN A 84 -6.66 -2.16 13.95
CA ASN A 84 -6.45 -1.68 12.57
C ASN A 84 -6.36 -0.15 12.53
N PHE A 85 -5.21 0.39 12.84
CA PHE A 85 -4.98 1.83 12.92
C PHE A 85 -4.79 2.44 11.54
N ASN A 86 -5.29 3.67 11.33
CA ASN A 86 -5.08 4.41 10.09
C ASN A 86 -4.45 5.78 10.41
N ASP A 87 -3.12 5.83 10.35
CA ASP A 87 -2.31 7.01 10.68
C ASP A 87 -2.02 7.89 9.44
N ALA A 88 -2.55 7.49 8.27
CA ALA A 88 -2.47 8.29 7.05
C ALA A 88 -3.14 9.65 7.22
N ARG A 89 -2.70 10.64 6.42
CA ARG A 89 -3.24 12.00 6.47
C ARG A 89 -3.45 12.53 5.05
N SER A 90 -4.64 13.01 4.75
CA SER A 90 -4.92 13.64 3.46
C SER A 90 -3.98 14.81 3.20
N GLY A 91 -3.41 14.85 1.98
CA GLY A 91 -2.42 15.85 1.59
C GLY A 91 -0.97 15.56 2.03
N ALA A 92 -0.72 14.48 2.78
CA ALA A 92 0.62 14.14 3.25
C ALA A 92 1.58 13.89 2.08
N LYS A 93 2.81 14.38 2.23
CA LYS A 93 3.97 14.13 1.39
C LYS A 93 4.93 13.17 2.10
N MET A 94 5.98 12.73 1.41
CA MET A 94 6.99 11.85 1.98
C MET A 94 7.58 12.38 3.29
N GLY A 95 7.80 13.70 3.40
CA GLY A 95 8.28 14.32 4.64
C GLY A 95 7.35 14.16 5.85
N ASP A 96 6.05 13.94 5.63
CA ASP A 96 5.08 13.71 6.71
C ASP A 96 5.10 12.27 7.24
N LEU A 97 5.69 11.33 6.50
CA LEU A 97 5.75 9.90 6.87
C LEU A 97 6.46 9.70 8.21
N GLN A 98 7.51 10.49 8.49
CA GLN A 98 8.23 10.44 9.76
C GLN A 98 7.30 10.54 10.99
N ARG A 99 6.32 11.44 10.94
CA ARG A 99 5.33 11.60 12.02
C ARG A 99 4.39 10.41 12.09
N GLN A 100 3.96 9.87 10.95
CA GLN A 100 3.05 8.73 10.90
C GLN A 100 3.70 7.47 11.47
N VAL A 101 4.95 7.17 11.11
CA VAL A 101 5.66 6.00 11.65
C VAL A 101 5.97 6.13 13.14
N THR A 102 6.07 7.37 13.66
CA THR A 102 6.18 7.58 15.11
C THR A 102 4.90 7.13 15.85
N LEU A 103 3.72 7.38 15.26
CA LEU A 103 2.45 6.87 15.81
C LEU A 103 2.39 5.33 15.72
N VAL A 104 2.78 4.76 14.58
CA VAL A 104 2.89 3.30 14.40
C VAL A 104 3.74 2.66 15.50
N ASN A 105 4.90 3.25 15.83
CA ASN A 105 5.78 2.76 16.89
C ASN A 105 5.13 2.77 18.27
N LEU A 106 4.29 3.78 18.57
CA LEU A 106 3.52 3.84 19.82
C LEU A 106 2.45 2.74 19.89
N GLN A 107 1.87 2.38 18.73
CA GLN A 107 0.84 1.34 18.62
C GLN A 107 1.41 -0.08 18.68
N ARG A 108 2.71 -0.27 18.40
CA ARG A 108 3.42 -1.55 18.43
C ARG A 108 2.72 -2.62 17.59
N VAL A 109 2.40 -2.26 16.34
CA VAL A 109 1.72 -3.17 15.42
C VAL A 109 2.70 -4.13 14.73
N GLU A 110 2.17 -5.24 14.24
CA GLU A 110 2.95 -6.29 13.58
C GLU A 110 2.98 -6.15 12.05
N TYR A 111 2.02 -5.42 11.47
CA TYR A 111 1.95 -5.19 10.02
C TYR A 111 1.69 -3.71 9.71
N VAL A 112 2.48 -3.16 8.81
CA VAL A 112 2.40 -1.75 8.41
C VAL A 112 2.31 -1.64 6.90
N THR A 113 1.29 -0.94 6.41
CA THR A 113 1.22 -0.60 4.98
C THR A 113 1.59 0.86 4.76
N VAL A 114 2.34 1.13 3.67
CA VAL A 114 2.80 2.46 3.28
C VAL A 114 2.38 2.73 1.84
N LEU A 115 1.53 3.73 1.60
CA LEU A 115 1.21 4.26 0.26
C LEU A 115 1.24 5.78 0.31
N ILE A 116 2.34 6.39 -0.14
CA ILE A 116 2.62 7.82 -0.04
C ILE A 116 3.50 8.27 -1.21
N GLY A 117 3.44 9.55 -1.56
CA GLY A 117 4.29 10.16 -2.59
C GLY A 117 3.51 10.75 -3.76
N ALA A 118 2.21 10.45 -3.88
CA ALA A 118 1.37 11.06 -4.90
C ALA A 118 1.37 12.60 -4.77
N ASN A 119 1.31 13.15 -3.56
CA ASN A 119 1.34 14.60 -3.32
C ASN A 119 2.73 15.23 -3.54
N ASP A 120 3.78 14.44 -3.54
CA ASP A 120 5.15 14.89 -3.89
C ASP A 120 5.27 15.21 -5.38
N ALA A 121 4.63 14.39 -6.22
CA ALA A 121 4.54 14.61 -7.66
C ALA A 121 3.40 15.56 -8.04
N CYS A 122 2.26 15.50 -7.34
CA CYS A 122 1.06 16.30 -7.56
C CYS A 122 1.18 17.71 -6.95
N ALA A 123 2.18 18.46 -7.41
CA ALA A 123 2.48 19.82 -6.94
C ALA A 123 1.74 20.90 -7.75
N SER A 124 1.91 22.16 -7.35
CA SER A 124 1.38 23.33 -8.06
C SER A 124 2.03 23.57 -9.42
N SER A 125 3.23 23.04 -9.62
CA SER A 125 3.99 23.04 -10.88
C SER A 125 4.98 21.89 -10.89
N GLU A 126 5.58 21.62 -12.04
CA GLU A 126 6.66 20.64 -12.20
C GLU A 126 7.88 20.98 -11.30
N ALA A 127 8.25 22.26 -11.24
CA ALA A 127 9.36 22.72 -10.41
C ALA A 127 9.10 22.60 -8.89
N ALA A 128 7.84 22.49 -8.48
CA ALA A 128 7.44 22.37 -7.07
C ALA A 128 7.30 20.92 -6.61
N MET A 129 7.56 19.94 -7.49
CA MET A 129 7.63 18.53 -7.10
C MET A 129 8.82 18.30 -6.15
N THR A 130 8.67 17.43 -5.17
CA THR A 130 9.76 17.07 -4.25
C THR A 130 10.96 16.51 -5.07
N PRO A 131 12.19 17.02 -4.87
CA PRO A 131 13.38 16.44 -5.51
C PRO A 131 13.53 14.96 -5.13
N VAL A 132 13.98 14.11 -6.06
CA VAL A 132 14.13 12.66 -5.81
C VAL A 132 15.08 12.38 -4.64
N ALA A 133 16.16 13.17 -4.52
CA ALA A 133 17.11 13.01 -3.43
C ALA A 133 16.48 13.31 -2.05
N ASP A 134 15.63 14.35 -1.96
CA ASP A 134 14.93 14.70 -0.74
C ASP A 134 13.86 13.64 -0.39
N PHE A 135 13.14 13.13 -1.40
CA PHE A 135 12.18 12.04 -1.24
C PHE A 135 12.86 10.78 -0.68
N ARG A 136 14.04 10.40 -1.23
CA ARG A 136 14.84 9.28 -0.72
C ARG A 136 15.25 9.51 0.74
N ALA A 137 15.86 10.65 1.03
CA ALA A 137 16.35 10.95 2.39
C ALA A 137 15.21 10.93 3.43
N GLN A 138 14.02 11.45 3.07
CA GLN A 138 12.84 11.45 3.93
C GLN A 138 12.31 10.02 4.16
N PHE A 139 12.28 9.19 3.11
CA PHE A 139 11.83 7.81 3.21
C PHE A 139 12.81 6.96 4.05
N GLU A 140 14.12 7.06 3.81
CA GLU A 140 15.16 6.41 4.63
C GLU A 140 15.04 6.79 6.10
N ALA A 141 14.85 8.07 6.41
CA ALA A 141 14.67 8.53 7.79
C ALA A 141 13.42 7.91 8.44
N ALA A 142 12.30 7.84 7.71
CA ALA A 142 11.06 7.25 8.19
C ALA A 142 11.22 5.73 8.44
N LEU A 143 11.79 4.96 7.49
CA LEU A 143 12.00 3.52 7.67
C LEU A 143 12.98 3.22 8.80
N ARG A 144 14.05 4.02 8.95
CA ARG A 144 14.97 3.88 10.07
C ARG A 144 14.28 4.07 11.42
N THR A 145 13.39 5.07 11.52
CA THR A 145 12.59 5.32 12.73
C THR A 145 11.63 4.16 13.00
N LEU A 146 10.96 3.66 11.95
CA LEU A 146 10.04 2.53 12.08
C LEU A 146 10.77 1.27 12.54
N ALA A 147 11.88 0.92 11.90
CA ALA A 147 12.68 -0.26 12.24
C ALA A 147 13.26 -0.18 13.66
N ALA A 148 13.65 1.01 14.12
CA ALA A 148 14.16 1.19 15.49
C ALA A 148 13.07 1.03 16.56
N GLY A 149 11.83 1.49 16.29
CA GLY A 149 10.74 1.46 17.27
C GLY A 149 9.85 0.22 17.18
N SER A 150 9.82 -0.43 16.01
CA SER A 150 9.01 -1.63 15.74
C SER A 150 9.81 -2.67 14.93
N PRO A 151 10.89 -3.22 15.49
CA PRO A 151 11.86 -4.05 14.74
C PRO A 151 11.27 -5.38 14.24
N GLY A 152 10.15 -5.82 14.77
CA GLY A 152 9.44 -7.04 14.34
C GLY A 152 8.27 -6.79 13.38
N ALA A 153 8.00 -5.54 13.02
CA ALA A 153 6.87 -5.23 12.15
C ALA A 153 7.19 -5.56 10.68
N LEU A 154 6.31 -6.31 10.04
CA LEU A 154 6.33 -6.50 8.59
C LEU A 154 5.85 -5.22 7.90
N VAL A 155 6.69 -4.59 7.10
CA VAL A 155 6.39 -3.35 6.37
C VAL A 155 6.08 -3.68 4.92
N TYR A 156 4.94 -3.24 4.43
CA TYR A 156 4.55 -3.39 3.04
C TYR A 156 4.41 -2.03 2.36
N VAL A 157 5.32 -1.76 1.45
CA VAL A 157 5.41 -0.50 0.69
C VAL A 157 4.75 -0.69 -0.66
N VAL A 158 3.83 0.19 -0.98
CA VAL A 158 3.01 0.14 -2.20
C VAL A 158 3.44 1.26 -3.14
N SER A 159 3.59 0.94 -4.41
CA SER A 159 3.93 1.90 -5.46
C SER A 159 2.87 2.99 -5.61
N ILE A 160 3.30 4.19 -5.93
CA ILE A 160 2.44 5.33 -6.23
C ILE A 160 1.70 5.03 -7.53
N PRO A 161 0.36 5.19 -7.60
CA PRO A 161 -0.39 4.97 -8.84
C PRO A 161 0.08 5.86 -9.98
N ASP A 162 -0.03 5.39 -11.23
CA ASP A 162 0.28 6.19 -12.43
C ASP A 162 -0.75 7.32 -12.63
N VAL A 163 -0.42 8.53 -12.17
CA VAL A 163 -1.30 9.71 -12.32
C VAL A 163 -1.42 10.16 -13.77
N TYR A 164 -0.47 9.80 -14.64
CA TYR A 164 -0.61 10.01 -16.09
C TYR A 164 -1.76 9.19 -16.66
N ARG A 165 -1.93 7.95 -16.19
CA ARG A 165 -3.09 7.12 -16.55
C ARG A 165 -4.41 7.76 -16.13
N LEU A 166 -4.48 8.41 -14.98
CA LEU A 166 -5.67 9.16 -14.58
C LEU A 166 -6.06 10.21 -15.64
N TRP A 167 -5.08 10.97 -16.13
CA TRP A 167 -5.30 11.91 -17.21
C TRP A 167 -5.74 11.19 -18.49
N MET A 168 -5.06 10.12 -18.89
CA MET A 168 -5.39 9.36 -20.11
C MET A 168 -6.85 8.89 -20.16
N ILE A 169 -7.39 8.38 -19.06
CA ILE A 169 -8.74 7.80 -19.02
C ILE A 169 -9.84 8.84 -18.82
N LEU A 170 -9.52 10.08 -18.42
CA LEU A 170 -10.53 11.08 -18.05
C LEU A 170 -10.37 12.44 -18.75
N HIS A 171 -9.29 12.68 -19.51
CA HIS A 171 -9.06 13.99 -20.12
C HIS A 171 -10.12 14.40 -21.17
N GLU A 172 -10.84 13.45 -21.74
CA GLU A 172 -11.98 13.75 -22.63
C GLU A 172 -13.29 14.03 -21.88
N ASN A 173 -13.39 13.64 -20.60
CA ASN A 173 -14.56 13.87 -19.77
C ASN A 173 -14.67 15.37 -19.39
N PRO A 174 -15.75 16.08 -19.78
CA PRO A 174 -15.89 17.52 -19.51
C PRO A 174 -15.99 17.83 -18.01
N ASP A 175 -16.63 16.96 -17.23
CA ASP A 175 -16.79 17.16 -15.78
C ASP A 175 -15.46 16.98 -15.06
N ALA A 176 -14.64 15.99 -15.46
CA ALA A 176 -13.30 15.80 -14.93
C ALA A 176 -12.44 17.04 -15.20
N ARG A 177 -12.42 17.53 -16.44
CA ARG A 177 -11.67 18.75 -16.81
C ARG A 177 -12.13 19.97 -16.02
N TRP A 178 -13.44 20.12 -15.82
CA TRP A 178 -13.99 21.23 -15.03
C TRP A 178 -13.56 21.12 -13.56
N LYS A 179 -13.68 19.92 -12.96
CA LYS A 179 -13.26 19.67 -11.56
C LYS A 179 -11.78 19.92 -11.35
N TRP A 180 -10.92 19.41 -12.22
CA TRP A 180 -9.47 19.63 -12.11
C TRP A 180 -9.08 21.11 -12.18
N ARG A 181 -9.72 21.88 -13.05
CA ARG A 181 -9.52 23.34 -13.10
C ARG A 181 -10.02 24.05 -11.83
N LEU A 182 -11.17 23.63 -11.30
CA LEU A 182 -11.77 24.23 -10.12
C LEU A 182 -10.95 23.94 -8.85
N THR A 183 -10.59 22.66 -8.64
CA THR A 183 -9.88 22.24 -7.42
C THR A 183 -8.39 22.54 -7.46
N GLY A 184 -7.82 22.63 -8.66
CA GLY A 184 -6.38 22.79 -8.83
C GLY A 184 -5.57 21.57 -8.37
N PHE A 185 -6.20 20.40 -8.22
CA PHE A 185 -5.49 19.17 -7.89
C PHE A 185 -4.44 18.84 -8.93
N CYS A 186 -3.26 18.47 -8.46
CA CYS A 186 -2.17 17.96 -9.28
C CYS A 186 -1.87 18.83 -10.52
N LYS A 187 -1.68 20.15 -10.36
CA LYS A 187 -1.42 21.05 -11.50
C LYS A 187 -0.19 20.66 -12.31
N SER A 188 0.82 20.07 -11.68
CA SER A 188 1.97 19.49 -12.39
C SER A 188 1.55 18.56 -13.51
N MET A 189 0.59 17.66 -13.27
CA MET A 189 0.04 16.71 -14.25
C MET A 189 -1.16 17.26 -15.01
N LEU A 190 -2.15 17.82 -14.30
CA LEU A 190 -3.49 18.09 -14.79
C LEU A 190 -3.75 19.53 -15.25
N ALA A 191 -2.72 20.42 -15.26
CA ALA A 191 -2.85 21.72 -15.92
C ALA A 191 -3.16 21.53 -17.41
N ASN A 192 -4.00 22.41 -17.98
CA ASN A 192 -4.45 22.34 -19.37
C ASN A 192 -4.98 20.93 -19.72
N PRO A 193 -5.98 20.38 -19.00
CA PRO A 193 -6.31 18.96 -19.08
C PRO A 193 -6.82 18.51 -20.45
N ALA A 194 -7.37 19.41 -21.26
CA ALA A 194 -7.83 19.11 -22.62
C ALA A 194 -6.72 19.22 -23.68
N SER A 195 -5.55 19.76 -23.32
CA SER A 195 -4.48 20.01 -24.28
C SER A 195 -3.68 18.74 -24.57
N THR A 196 -3.49 18.45 -25.85
CA THR A 196 -2.56 17.43 -26.37
C THR A 196 -1.36 18.07 -27.05
N ALA A 197 -1.13 19.36 -26.85
CA ALA A 197 0.02 20.07 -27.40
C ALA A 197 1.33 19.44 -26.89
N PRO A 198 2.39 19.38 -27.73
CA PRO A 198 3.65 18.73 -27.38
C PRO A 198 4.27 19.21 -26.05
N ALA A 199 4.13 20.50 -25.74
CA ALA A 199 4.67 21.04 -24.48
C ALA A 199 3.92 20.53 -23.23
N ASP A 200 2.58 20.42 -23.30
CA ASP A 200 1.76 19.88 -22.22
C ASP A 200 2.00 18.38 -22.05
N GLU A 201 2.13 17.66 -23.16
CA GLU A 201 2.43 16.23 -23.13
C GLU A 201 3.84 15.96 -22.56
N ALA A 202 4.85 16.69 -23.00
CA ALA A 202 6.19 16.58 -22.46
C ALA A 202 6.24 16.87 -20.95
N ARG A 203 5.47 17.85 -20.46
CA ARG A 203 5.33 18.10 -19.03
C ARG A 203 4.74 16.89 -18.29
N ARG A 204 3.66 16.29 -18.79
CA ARG A 204 3.02 15.11 -18.17
C ARG A 204 3.98 13.92 -18.14
N GLN A 205 4.75 13.71 -19.20
CA GLN A 205 5.75 12.63 -19.24
C GLN A 205 6.83 12.85 -18.16
N ARG A 206 7.36 14.07 -18.00
CA ARG A 206 8.34 14.35 -16.94
C ARG A 206 7.76 14.16 -15.51
N VAL A 207 6.47 14.45 -15.32
CA VAL A 207 5.80 14.16 -14.02
C VAL A 207 5.67 12.64 -13.82
N ARG A 208 5.33 11.91 -14.88
CA ARG A 208 5.28 10.44 -14.83
C ARG A 208 6.65 9.83 -14.55
N GLU A 209 7.70 10.31 -15.21
CA GLU A 209 9.09 9.92 -14.95
C GLU A 209 9.51 10.19 -13.50
N ARG A 210 9.03 11.30 -12.91
CA ARG A 210 9.25 11.59 -11.49
C ARG A 210 8.58 10.57 -10.57
N ILE A 211 7.37 10.11 -10.89
CA ILE A 211 6.67 9.06 -10.12
C ILE A 211 7.41 7.73 -10.27
N VAL A 212 7.90 7.38 -11.45
CA VAL A 212 8.75 6.20 -11.65
C VAL A 212 9.99 6.27 -10.76
N ALA A 213 10.71 7.41 -10.78
CA ALA A 213 11.88 7.59 -9.93
C ALA A 213 11.58 7.52 -8.42
N TYR A 214 10.39 7.95 -7.99
CA TYR A 214 9.97 7.75 -6.59
C TYR A 214 9.68 6.27 -6.29
N ASN A 215 9.04 5.55 -7.20
CA ASN A 215 8.77 4.12 -7.02
C ASN A 215 10.07 3.31 -7.00
N ASP A 216 11.07 3.68 -7.81
CA ASP A 216 12.41 3.09 -7.74
C ASP A 216 13.04 3.32 -6.37
N VAL A 217 12.96 4.55 -5.83
CA VAL A 217 13.42 4.86 -4.46
C VAL A 217 12.69 4.00 -3.41
N LEU A 218 11.35 3.84 -3.52
CA LEU A 218 10.59 3.03 -2.57
C LEU A 218 11.06 1.57 -2.59
N GLY A 219 11.29 1.00 -3.77
CA GLY A 219 11.79 -0.35 -3.94
C GLY A 219 13.21 -0.53 -3.40
N ASP A 220 14.14 0.34 -3.80
CA ASP A 220 15.55 0.30 -3.40
C ASP A 220 15.71 0.38 -1.89
N VAL A 221 15.11 1.41 -1.27
CA VAL A 221 15.23 1.64 0.19
C VAL A 221 14.54 0.53 0.99
N CYS A 222 13.38 0.02 0.52
CA CYS A 222 12.71 -1.11 1.15
C CYS A 222 13.59 -2.36 1.14
N ALA A 223 14.34 -2.61 0.07
CA ALA A 223 15.23 -3.75 -0.06
C ALA A 223 16.40 -3.76 0.96
N GLU A 224 16.70 -2.63 1.58
CA GLU A 224 17.73 -2.52 2.63
C GLU A 224 17.26 -3.10 4.00
N TYR A 225 15.94 -3.39 4.15
CA TYR A 225 15.34 -3.86 5.39
C TYR A 225 14.74 -5.26 5.23
N GLU A 226 15.15 -6.21 6.09
CA GLU A 226 14.75 -7.62 6.03
C GLU A 226 13.22 -7.82 6.07
N LEU A 227 12.50 -7.02 6.87
CA LEU A 227 11.06 -7.10 7.04
C LEU A 227 10.30 -6.07 6.19
N CYS A 228 10.91 -5.51 5.15
CA CYS A 228 10.23 -4.66 4.19
C CYS A 228 9.97 -5.41 2.89
N ARG A 229 8.79 -5.20 2.33
CA ARG A 229 8.38 -5.73 1.02
C ARG A 229 7.79 -4.60 0.18
N PHE A 230 8.26 -4.48 -1.04
CA PHE A 230 7.71 -3.57 -2.04
C PHE A 230 6.77 -4.34 -2.97
N ASP A 231 5.72 -3.69 -3.48
CA ASP A 231 4.71 -4.33 -4.33
C ASP A 231 5.19 -4.64 -5.75
N GLY A 232 6.44 -4.33 -6.09
CA GLY A 232 7.00 -4.56 -7.43
C GLY A 232 6.31 -3.74 -8.52
N ASN A 233 5.84 -2.54 -8.21
CA ASN A 233 5.06 -1.67 -9.10
C ASN A 233 3.65 -2.16 -9.46
N ALA A 234 3.09 -3.11 -8.71
CA ALA A 234 1.78 -3.68 -9.01
C ALA A 234 0.67 -2.64 -9.08
N VAL A 235 0.69 -1.63 -8.21
CA VAL A 235 -0.30 -0.54 -8.23
C VAL A 235 0.01 0.48 -9.34
N PHE A 236 1.27 0.82 -9.59
CA PHE A 236 1.66 1.73 -10.66
C PHE A 236 1.25 1.19 -12.03
N GLU A 237 1.46 -0.10 -12.28
CA GLU A 237 1.19 -0.75 -13.56
C GLU A 237 -0.28 -1.14 -13.74
N TYR A 238 -1.07 -1.15 -12.66
CA TYR A 238 -2.46 -1.58 -12.76
C TYR A 238 -3.27 -0.68 -13.71
N PRO A 239 -4.03 -1.26 -14.65
CA PRO A 239 -4.78 -0.51 -15.66
C PRO A 239 -6.09 0.07 -15.09
N PHE A 240 -5.99 0.99 -14.13
CA PHE A 240 -7.16 1.64 -13.53
C PHE A 240 -8.14 2.18 -14.60
N GLN A 241 -9.44 2.07 -14.30
CA GLN A 241 -10.55 2.45 -15.16
C GLN A 241 -11.29 3.68 -14.60
N PRO A 242 -12.09 4.39 -15.40
CA PRO A 242 -12.88 5.54 -14.92
C PRO A 242 -13.76 5.24 -13.71
N THR A 243 -14.33 4.04 -13.60
CA THR A 243 -15.17 3.61 -12.47
C THR A 243 -14.38 3.48 -11.15
N HIS A 244 -13.07 3.32 -11.24
CA HIS A 244 -12.18 3.27 -10.07
C HIS A 244 -11.87 4.67 -9.51
N VAL A 245 -12.26 5.73 -10.22
CA VAL A 245 -12.06 7.12 -9.80
C VAL A 245 -13.38 7.70 -9.30
N SER A 246 -13.32 8.45 -8.20
CA SER A 246 -14.50 9.10 -7.62
C SER A 246 -15.03 10.19 -8.55
N ALA A 247 -16.30 10.12 -8.96
CA ALA A 247 -16.95 11.16 -9.75
C ALA A 247 -17.12 12.49 -8.97
N ARG A 248 -16.80 12.53 -7.67
CA ARG A 248 -16.87 13.74 -6.86
C ARG A 248 -15.80 14.74 -7.21
N ASP A 249 -14.59 14.26 -7.50
CA ASP A 249 -13.42 15.09 -7.81
C ASP A 249 -12.65 14.63 -9.05
N TYR A 250 -12.95 13.44 -9.56
CA TYR A 250 -12.23 12.81 -10.68
C TYR A 250 -10.73 12.66 -10.43
N PHE A 251 -10.34 12.51 -9.15
CA PHE A 251 -8.94 12.43 -8.74
C PHE A 251 -8.67 11.28 -7.78
N HIS A 252 -9.39 11.20 -6.67
CA HIS A 252 -9.21 10.16 -5.68
C HIS A 252 -9.89 8.85 -6.09
N PRO A 253 -9.43 7.70 -5.59
CA PRO A 253 -10.11 6.43 -5.81
C PRO A 253 -11.57 6.46 -5.31
N SER A 254 -12.49 5.95 -6.11
CA SER A 254 -13.86 5.67 -5.68
C SER A 254 -13.88 4.52 -4.66
N ARG A 255 -15.05 4.20 -4.10
CA ARG A 255 -15.21 3.00 -3.27
C ARG A 255 -14.82 1.72 -4.04
N GLU A 256 -15.12 1.66 -5.35
CA GLU A 256 -14.66 0.58 -6.22
C GLU A 256 -13.14 0.64 -6.44
N GLY A 257 -12.57 1.84 -6.60
CA GLY A 257 -11.11 2.02 -6.65
C GLY A 257 -10.42 1.52 -5.39
N GLN A 258 -10.98 1.77 -4.22
CA GLN A 258 -10.46 1.23 -2.96
C GLN A 258 -10.52 -0.30 -2.91
N ARG A 259 -11.60 -0.92 -3.43
CA ARG A 259 -11.73 -2.37 -3.54
C ARG A 259 -10.67 -2.97 -4.46
N VAL A 260 -10.45 -2.33 -5.60
CA VAL A 260 -9.43 -2.74 -6.56
C VAL A 260 -8.03 -2.59 -5.97
N LEU A 261 -7.73 -1.47 -5.31
CA LEU A 261 -6.46 -1.28 -4.59
C LEU A 261 -6.24 -2.38 -3.55
N ALA A 262 -7.27 -2.69 -2.74
CA ALA A 262 -7.20 -3.77 -1.76
C ALA A 262 -6.88 -5.13 -2.40
N GLN A 263 -7.45 -5.42 -3.57
CA GLN A 263 -7.19 -6.66 -4.28
C GLN A 263 -5.78 -6.72 -4.87
N VAL A 264 -5.37 -5.66 -5.59
CA VAL A 264 -4.05 -5.59 -6.25
C VAL A 264 -2.93 -5.68 -5.22
N THR A 265 -3.02 -4.85 -4.17
CA THR A 265 -2.00 -4.83 -3.11
C THR A 265 -1.97 -6.11 -2.30
N TRP A 266 -3.12 -6.76 -2.07
CA TRP A 266 -3.12 -8.06 -1.43
C TRP A 266 -2.43 -9.11 -2.29
N SER A 267 -2.79 -9.20 -3.58
CA SER A 267 -2.23 -10.22 -4.48
C SER A 267 -0.73 -10.08 -4.73
N ALA A 268 -0.20 -8.84 -4.65
CA ALA A 268 1.23 -8.56 -4.76
C ALA A 268 1.94 -8.52 -3.38
N GLY A 269 1.19 -8.68 -2.30
CA GLY A 269 1.68 -8.45 -0.94
C GLY A 269 2.23 -9.71 -0.26
N PRO A 270 2.92 -9.51 0.87
CA PRO A 270 3.61 -10.58 1.60
C PRO A 270 2.67 -11.57 2.29
N LEU A 271 1.37 -11.26 2.41
CA LEU A 271 0.36 -12.09 3.06
C LEU A 271 -0.56 -12.82 2.07
N ALA A 272 -0.33 -12.70 0.75
CA ALA A 272 -0.98 -13.53 -0.24
C ALA A 272 -0.42 -14.94 -0.14
N GLY A 273 -1.25 -15.91 0.23
CA GLY A 273 -0.89 -17.32 0.29
C GLY A 273 -0.88 -17.95 -1.09
#